data_a64b776ac5ffc574e183ad1ac7d79356
#
_entry.id   a64b776ac5ffc574e183ad1ac7d79356
#
_cell.length_a   1.000
_cell.length_b   1.000
_cell.length_c   1.000
_cell.angle_alpha   90.00
_cell.angle_beta   90.00
_cell.angle_gamma   90.00
#
_symmetry.space_group_name_H-M   'P 1'
#
loop_
_entity.id
_entity.type
_entity.pdbx_description
1 polymer ?
#
loop_
_entity_poly.entity_id
_entity_poly.type
_entity_poly.pdbx_seq_one_letter_code
_entity_poly.pdbx_strand_id
1 'polypeptide(L)'
;MILGDFFDYWVGDDASYTMAHVSEALRAYASTHTLYIMHGNRDFMMGSLYAREIGATLLKDPAVAVLRGRRILLSHGDLWCTFDADYQKVRKRVRSVWWQWIMLRLPVKKRLQVAADARARSRSRKSVKAAYITDVDERALNEAALAHEAEAVIHGHTHRPGIATTAAGIVRAVLPDWHFEGSKSVRGGWLTFEDDKPVIHGFEI
;
A
#
# COMPACT_ATOMS: atom_id res chain seq x y z
N MET A 1 -2.55 -10.78 3.51
CA MET A 1 -1.87 -9.92 2.51
C MET A 1 -1.81 -8.49 3.01
N ILE A 2 -0.71 -7.78 2.77
CA ILE A 2 -0.51 -6.38 3.14
C ILE A 2 -0.34 -5.59 1.84
N LEU A 3 -1.25 -4.66 1.56
CA LEU A 3 -1.29 -3.92 0.29
C LEU A 3 -0.60 -2.54 0.38
N GLY A 4 0.60 -2.52 0.94
CA GLY A 4 1.47 -1.35 1.02
C GLY A 4 1.22 -0.43 2.22
N ASP A 5 2.14 0.50 2.40
CA ASP A 5 2.14 1.48 3.50
C ASP A 5 2.08 0.84 4.89
N PHE A 6 2.65 -0.36 5.02
CA PHE A 6 2.75 -1.05 6.31
C PHE A 6 3.72 -0.32 7.24
N PHE A 7 4.81 0.19 6.69
CA PHE A 7 5.73 1.07 7.41
C PHE A 7 5.50 2.53 7.05
N ASP A 8 5.68 3.41 8.01
CA ASP A 8 5.62 4.86 7.80
C ASP A 8 6.65 5.38 6.80
N TYR A 9 7.77 4.69 6.70
CA TYR A 9 8.81 4.83 5.67
C TYR A 9 9.69 3.58 5.66
N TRP A 10 10.26 3.30 4.51
CA TRP A 10 11.31 2.29 4.34
C TRP A 10 12.44 2.90 3.53
N VAL A 11 13.67 2.84 4.06
CA VAL A 11 14.81 3.52 3.45
C VAL A 11 15.88 2.57 2.90
N GLY A 12 15.55 1.29 2.81
CA GLY A 12 16.40 0.21 2.33
C GLY A 12 16.50 -0.94 3.33
N ASP A 13 16.74 -2.14 2.83
CA ASP A 13 16.76 -3.36 3.63
C ASP A 13 17.91 -3.40 4.65
N ASP A 14 19.00 -2.68 4.39
CA ASP A 14 20.11 -2.48 5.32
C ASP A 14 19.75 -1.69 6.57
N ALA A 15 18.55 -1.07 6.59
CA ALA A 15 18.00 -0.37 7.74
C ALA A 15 16.93 -1.17 8.49
N SER A 16 16.68 -2.44 8.15
CA SER A 16 15.64 -3.31 8.75
C SER A 16 15.78 -3.45 10.27
N TYR A 17 16.98 -3.33 10.81
CA TYR A 17 17.25 -3.36 12.25
C TYR A 17 16.47 -2.30 13.04
N THR A 18 16.08 -1.20 12.41
CA THR A 18 15.24 -0.15 13.04
C THR A 18 13.81 -0.62 13.30
N MET A 19 13.40 -1.74 12.68
CA MET A 19 12.05 -2.34 12.76
C MET A 19 12.09 -3.77 13.31
N ALA A 20 13.09 -4.10 14.15
CA ALA A 20 13.35 -5.46 14.62
C ALA A 20 12.13 -6.13 15.24
N HIS A 21 11.38 -5.45 16.12
CA HIS A 21 10.18 -6.01 16.77
C HIS A 21 9.08 -6.35 15.77
N VAL A 22 8.86 -5.47 14.78
CA VAL A 22 7.86 -5.70 13.72
C VAL A 22 8.29 -6.87 12.84
N SER A 23 9.58 -6.93 12.50
CA SER A 23 10.15 -8.02 11.70
C SER A 23 10.01 -9.37 12.41
N GLU A 24 10.19 -9.42 13.73
CA GLU A 24 9.99 -10.62 14.54
C GLU A 24 8.53 -11.09 14.52
N ALA A 25 7.58 -10.17 14.70
CA ALA A 25 6.16 -10.47 14.65
C ALA A 25 5.74 -10.98 13.25
N LEU A 26 6.25 -10.38 12.18
CA LEU A 26 5.98 -10.82 10.82
C LEU A 26 6.56 -12.20 10.54
N ARG A 27 7.78 -12.50 11.02
CA ARG A 27 8.38 -13.85 10.91
C ARG A 27 7.56 -14.89 11.67
N ALA A 28 7.14 -14.57 12.89
CA ALA A 28 6.30 -15.46 13.68
C ALA A 28 4.98 -15.76 12.96
N TYR A 29 4.34 -14.75 12.36
CA TYR A 29 3.15 -14.96 11.55
C TYR A 29 3.44 -15.80 10.30
N ALA A 30 4.51 -15.51 9.58
CA ALA A 30 4.88 -16.19 8.33
C ALA A 30 5.31 -17.65 8.56
N SER A 31 5.69 -18.04 9.78
CA SER A 31 6.03 -19.43 10.12
C SER A 31 4.83 -20.38 10.07
N THR A 32 3.62 -19.85 10.20
CA THR A 32 2.36 -20.62 10.22
C THR A 32 1.36 -20.23 9.14
N HIS A 33 1.58 -19.07 8.49
CA HIS A 33 0.69 -18.52 7.48
C HIS A 33 1.48 -18.02 6.25
N THR A 34 0.87 -18.08 5.08
CA THR A 34 1.46 -17.44 3.90
C THR A 34 1.30 -15.94 3.99
N LEU A 35 2.43 -15.22 3.96
CA LEU A 35 2.47 -13.76 4.01
C LEU A 35 2.84 -13.18 2.63
N TYR A 36 1.96 -12.33 2.11
CA TYR A 36 2.21 -11.52 0.93
C TYR A 36 2.27 -10.05 1.33
N ILE A 37 3.24 -9.32 0.80
CA ILE A 37 3.40 -7.88 1.03
C ILE A 37 3.58 -7.16 -0.30
N MET A 38 3.03 -5.98 -0.42
CA MET A 38 3.14 -5.12 -1.61
C MET A 38 3.70 -3.76 -1.20
N HIS A 39 4.35 -3.07 -2.13
CA HIS A 39 4.82 -1.72 -1.91
C HIS A 39 3.67 -0.70 -1.85
N GLY A 40 3.67 0.15 -0.83
CA GLY A 40 2.92 1.40 -0.83
C GLY A 40 3.78 2.59 -1.28
N ASN A 41 3.28 3.77 -1.04
CA ASN A 41 4.01 5.00 -1.36
C ASN A 41 5.00 5.43 -0.26
N ARG A 42 5.01 4.75 0.88
CA ARG A 42 5.92 5.01 2.01
C ARG A 42 7.04 4.00 2.12
N ASP A 43 6.78 2.75 1.72
CA ASP A 43 7.68 1.62 1.88
C ASP A 43 8.17 1.00 0.55
N PHE A 44 8.11 1.77 -0.54
CA PHE A 44 8.48 1.34 -1.90
C PHE A 44 9.98 0.99 -2.08
N MET A 45 10.83 1.32 -1.11
CA MET A 45 12.25 0.92 -1.11
C MET A 45 12.49 -0.42 -0.40
N MET A 46 11.44 -1.11 0.05
CA MET A 46 11.53 -2.46 0.58
C MET A 46 12.00 -3.40 -0.53
N GLY A 47 13.05 -4.15 -0.27
CA GLY A 47 13.61 -5.09 -1.23
C GLY A 47 13.25 -6.54 -0.95
N SER A 48 13.69 -7.39 -1.85
CA SER A 48 13.50 -8.84 -1.73
C SER A 48 14.32 -9.47 -0.57
N LEU A 49 15.36 -8.79 -0.09
CA LEU A 49 16.14 -9.28 1.05
C LEU A 49 15.30 -9.25 2.32
N TYR A 50 14.67 -8.11 2.59
CA TYR A 50 13.79 -7.99 3.74
C TYR A 50 12.55 -8.87 3.63
N ALA A 51 11.92 -8.94 2.46
CA ALA A 51 10.78 -9.83 2.26
C ALA A 51 11.12 -11.29 2.60
N ARG A 52 12.29 -11.78 2.15
CA ARG A 52 12.78 -13.12 2.51
C ARG A 52 13.09 -13.25 4.00
N GLU A 53 13.69 -12.21 4.60
CA GLU A 53 14.00 -12.17 6.02
C GLU A 53 12.78 -12.42 6.90
N ILE A 54 11.64 -11.83 6.54
CA ILE A 54 10.37 -11.99 7.27
C ILE A 54 9.51 -13.14 6.78
N GLY A 55 9.98 -13.96 5.83
CA GLY A 55 9.22 -15.09 5.27
C GLY A 55 8.05 -14.67 4.36
N ALA A 56 8.07 -13.46 3.81
CA ALA A 56 7.03 -12.93 2.95
C ALA A 56 7.38 -13.04 1.46
N THR A 57 6.34 -13.10 0.63
CA THR A 57 6.45 -12.90 -0.82
C THR A 57 6.13 -11.46 -1.18
N LEU A 58 7.10 -10.77 -1.80
CA LEU A 58 6.90 -9.40 -2.28
C LEU A 58 6.14 -9.42 -3.60
N LEU A 59 4.93 -8.86 -3.61
CA LEU A 59 4.08 -8.74 -4.79
C LEU A 59 4.43 -7.49 -5.61
N LYS A 60 4.25 -7.60 -6.93
CA LYS A 60 4.20 -6.42 -7.80
C LYS A 60 2.92 -5.63 -7.57
N ASP A 61 2.91 -4.36 -7.92
CA ASP A 61 1.74 -3.49 -7.87
C ASP A 61 1.40 -3.01 -9.30
N PRO A 62 0.25 -3.41 -9.86
CA PRO A 62 -0.77 -4.31 -9.32
C PRO A 62 -0.40 -5.81 -9.43
N ALA A 63 -1.14 -6.65 -8.70
CA ALA A 63 -1.06 -8.10 -8.78
C ALA A 63 -2.46 -8.73 -8.92
N VAL A 64 -2.56 -9.88 -9.57
CA VAL A 64 -3.82 -10.63 -9.65
C VAL A 64 -3.78 -11.80 -8.67
N ALA A 65 -4.79 -11.87 -7.80
CA ALA A 65 -5.09 -13.05 -7.02
C ALA A 65 -6.25 -13.82 -7.65
N VAL A 66 -6.21 -15.15 -7.56
CA VAL A 66 -7.33 -15.99 -7.96
C VAL A 66 -7.91 -16.64 -6.71
N LEU A 67 -9.16 -16.35 -6.42
CA LEU A 67 -9.89 -16.91 -5.30
C LEU A 67 -11.13 -17.65 -5.83
N ARG A 68 -11.16 -18.98 -5.66
CA ARG A 68 -12.25 -19.84 -6.14
C ARG A 68 -12.60 -19.59 -7.62
N GLY A 69 -11.59 -19.42 -8.47
CA GLY A 69 -11.76 -19.16 -9.90
C GLY A 69 -12.03 -17.69 -10.28
N ARG A 70 -12.32 -16.82 -9.33
CA ARG A 70 -12.54 -15.39 -9.56
C ARG A 70 -11.23 -14.63 -9.54
N ARG A 71 -11.03 -13.73 -10.49
CA ARG A 71 -9.83 -12.90 -10.59
C ARG A 71 -10.05 -11.59 -9.84
N ILE A 72 -9.13 -11.30 -8.93
CA ILE A 72 -9.18 -10.12 -8.07
C ILE A 72 -7.90 -9.33 -8.28
N LEU A 73 -8.02 -8.07 -8.69
CA LEU A 73 -6.88 -7.18 -8.83
C LEU A 73 -6.54 -6.54 -7.48
N LEU A 74 -5.33 -6.75 -7.04
CA LEU A 74 -4.79 -6.20 -5.81
C LEU A 74 -3.84 -5.05 -6.15
N SER A 75 -3.95 -3.93 -5.45
CA SER A 75 -3.03 -2.80 -5.62
C SER A 75 -2.92 -2.01 -4.31
N HIS A 76 -1.81 -1.27 -4.16
CA HIS A 76 -1.79 -0.22 -3.16
C HIS A 76 -2.84 0.86 -3.46
N GLY A 77 -3.03 1.21 -4.73
CA GLY A 77 -4.05 2.16 -5.19
C GLY A 77 -3.50 3.52 -5.62
N ASP A 78 -2.30 3.89 -5.21
CA ASP A 78 -1.68 5.19 -5.50
C ASP A 78 -1.43 5.43 -6.99
N LEU A 79 -1.29 4.36 -7.75
CA LEU A 79 -1.06 4.44 -9.20
C LEU A 79 -2.29 4.97 -9.97
N TRP A 80 -3.49 4.79 -9.41
CA TRP A 80 -4.76 5.23 -10.00
C TRP A 80 -5.22 6.62 -9.52
N CYS A 81 -4.47 7.30 -8.63
CA CYS A 81 -4.74 8.69 -8.26
C CYS A 81 -4.24 9.64 -9.37
N THR A 82 -4.82 9.53 -10.56
CA THR A 82 -4.34 10.20 -11.79
C THR A 82 -4.59 11.70 -11.79
N PHE A 83 -5.57 12.18 -11.04
CA PHE A 83 -5.86 13.61 -10.88
C PHE A 83 -4.76 14.36 -10.12
N ASP A 84 -3.92 13.68 -9.33
CA ASP A 84 -2.76 14.26 -8.67
C ASP A 84 -1.50 14.15 -9.57
N ALA A 85 -1.45 14.96 -10.62
CA ALA A 85 -0.35 14.92 -11.58
C ALA A 85 1.03 15.15 -10.94
N ASP A 86 1.11 16.02 -9.92
CA ASP A 86 2.36 16.29 -9.21
C ASP A 86 2.81 15.07 -8.41
N TYR A 87 1.87 14.41 -7.74
CA TYR A 87 2.14 13.16 -7.05
C TYR A 87 2.64 12.09 -8.04
N GLN A 88 1.98 11.91 -9.19
CA GLN A 88 2.38 10.92 -10.19
C GLN A 88 3.78 11.18 -10.76
N LYS A 89 4.19 12.45 -10.95
CA LYS A 89 5.56 12.81 -11.34
C LYS A 89 6.57 12.37 -10.28
N VAL A 90 6.30 12.69 -9.01
CA VAL A 90 7.16 12.27 -7.88
C VAL A 90 7.22 10.74 -7.79
N ARG A 91 6.06 10.08 -7.86
CA ARG A 91 5.96 8.61 -7.83
C ARG A 91 6.84 7.95 -8.89
N LYS A 92 6.74 8.37 -10.14
CA LYS A 92 7.58 7.87 -11.25
C LYS A 92 9.07 8.06 -10.96
N ARG A 93 9.46 9.21 -10.44
CA ARG A 93 10.85 9.53 -10.14
C ARG A 93 11.41 8.65 -9.03
N VAL A 94 10.73 8.56 -7.87
CA VAL A 94 11.24 7.87 -6.70
C VAL A 94 11.21 6.34 -6.84
N ARG A 95 10.32 5.82 -7.71
CA ARG A 95 10.26 4.39 -8.03
C ARG A 95 11.21 4.00 -9.17
N SER A 96 11.92 4.95 -9.79
CA SER A 96 12.92 4.63 -10.82
C SER A 96 14.15 3.95 -10.21
N VAL A 97 14.69 2.96 -10.92
CA VAL A 97 15.88 2.21 -10.51
C VAL A 97 17.06 3.13 -10.21
N TRP A 98 17.26 4.15 -11.04
CA TRP A 98 18.34 5.13 -10.87
C TRP A 98 18.22 5.94 -9.59
N TRP A 99 17.02 6.42 -9.27
CA TRP A 99 16.82 7.19 -8.05
C TRP A 99 17.04 6.31 -6.80
N GLN A 100 16.49 5.09 -6.81
CA GLN A 100 16.67 4.14 -5.70
C GLN A 100 18.16 3.75 -5.54
N TRP A 101 18.85 3.51 -6.64
CA TRP A 101 20.27 3.20 -6.63
C TRP A 101 21.12 4.34 -6.03
N ILE A 102 20.82 5.61 -6.36
CA ILE A 102 21.48 6.77 -5.76
C ILE A 102 21.15 6.86 -4.27
N MET A 103 19.89 6.73 -3.91
CA MET A 103 19.45 6.80 -2.52
C MET A 103 20.10 5.73 -1.65
N LEU A 104 20.17 4.49 -2.11
CA LEU A 104 20.76 3.38 -1.36
C LEU A 104 22.29 3.52 -1.12
N ARG A 105 22.98 4.41 -1.86
CA ARG A 105 24.37 4.76 -1.60
C ARG A 105 24.57 5.79 -0.50
N LEU A 106 23.53 6.48 -0.11
CA LEU A 106 23.60 7.43 1.00
C LEU A 106 23.63 6.67 2.33
N PRO A 107 24.31 7.21 3.35
CA PRO A 107 24.22 6.69 4.70
C PRO A 107 22.78 6.63 5.20
N VAL A 108 22.40 5.60 5.98
CA VAL A 108 21.05 5.39 6.52
C VAL A 108 20.50 6.66 7.17
N LYS A 109 21.31 7.35 7.99
CA LYS A 109 20.90 8.62 8.65
C LYS A 109 20.44 9.68 7.67
N LYS A 110 21.11 9.84 6.52
CA LYS A 110 20.68 10.79 5.48
C LYS A 110 19.38 10.33 4.79
N ARG A 111 19.24 9.03 4.52
CA ARG A 111 18.01 8.48 3.94
C ARG A 111 16.80 8.68 4.86
N LEU A 112 16.98 8.47 6.16
CA LEU A 112 15.95 8.72 7.17
C LEU A 112 15.53 10.22 7.20
N GLN A 113 16.50 11.14 7.13
CA GLN A 113 16.19 12.56 7.05
C GLN A 113 15.38 12.90 5.78
N VAL A 114 15.79 12.41 4.62
CA VAL A 114 15.07 12.63 3.36
C VAL A 114 13.64 12.08 3.44
N ALA A 115 13.44 10.90 4.04
CA ALA A 115 12.13 10.30 4.22
C ALA A 115 11.26 11.15 5.17
N ALA A 116 11.80 11.61 6.29
CA ALA A 116 11.10 12.48 7.26
C ALA A 116 10.67 13.80 6.61
N ASP A 117 11.57 14.47 5.86
CA ASP A 117 11.28 15.72 5.16
C ASP A 117 10.20 15.52 4.08
N ALA A 118 10.26 14.42 3.31
CA ALA A 118 9.26 14.08 2.31
C ALA A 118 7.88 13.86 2.95
N ARG A 119 7.85 13.19 4.12
CA ARG A 119 6.61 12.96 4.87
C ARG A 119 6.01 14.25 5.41
N ALA A 120 6.82 15.14 5.98
CA ALA A 120 6.35 16.45 6.46
C ALA A 120 5.72 17.27 5.32
N ARG A 121 6.38 17.33 4.15
CA ARG A 121 5.85 18.00 2.96
C ARG A 121 4.56 17.36 2.44
N SER A 122 4.46 16.02 2.47
CA SER A 122 3.25 15.33 2.05
C SER A 122 2.07 15.64 2.96
N ARG A 123 2.26 15.68 4.28
CA ARG A 123 1.21 16.04 5.25
C ARG A 123 0.68 17.46 5.00
N SER A 124 1.56 18.44 4.83
CA SER A 124 1.17 19.84 4.58
C SER A 124 0.43 20.02 3.25
N ARG A 125 0.77 19.26 2.22
CA ARG A 125 0.07 19.31 0.92
C ARG A 125 -1.29 18.61 0.95
N LYS A 126 -1.42 17.51 1.67
CA LYS A 126 -2.67 16.74 1.76
C LYS A 126 -3.78 17.54 2.44
N SER A 127 -3.46 18.40 3.42
CA SER A 127 -4.44 19.25 4.11
C SER A 127 -5.09 20.32 3.23
N VAL A 128 -4.49 20.65 2.08
CA VAL A 128 -4.95 21.71 1.17
C VAL A 128 -5.64 21.14 -0.09
N LYS A 129 -5.42 19.86 -0.41
CA LYS A 129 -5.97 19.26 -1.64
C LYS A 129 -7.42 18.87 -1.47
N ALA A 130 -8.23 19.16 -2.49
CA ALA A 130 -9.61 18.71 -2.55
C ALA A 130 -9.68 17.16 -2.52
N ALA A 131 -10.72 16.64 -1.90
CA ALA A 131 -10.86 15.22 -1.64
C ALA A 131 -10.80 14.35 -2.91
N TYR A 132 -11.39 14.81 -4.02
CA TYR A 132 -11.40 14.06 -5.28
C TYR A 132 -10.00 13.93 -5.93
N ILE A 133 -9.09 14.90 -5.69
CA ILE A 133 -7.71 14.86 -6.24
C ILE A 133 -6.92 13.70 -5.61
N THR A 134 -7.22 13.38 -4.37
CA THR A 134 -6.53 12.33 -3.61
C THR A 134 -7.23 10.97 -3.66
N ASP A 135 -8.34 10.87 -4.39
CA ASP A 135 -9.03 9.60 -4.63
C ASP A 135 -8.55 8.93 -5.90
N VAL A 136 -8.92 7.67 -6.04
CA VAL A 136 -8.69 6.87 -7.24
C VAL A 136 -9.58 7.36 -8.35
N ASP A 137 -9.02 7.56 -9.53
CA ASP A 137 -9.74 7.75 -10.78
C ASP A 137 -10.42 6.42 -11.17
N GLU A 138 -11.74 6.40 -11.07
CA GLU A 138 -12.54 5.20 -11.35
C GLU A 138 -12.32 4.68 -12.77
N ARG A 139 -12.10 5.57 -13.73
CA ARG A 139 -11.82 5.18 -15.11
C ARG A 139 -10.50 4.40 -15.20
N ALA A 140 -9.43 4.92 -14.60
CA ALA A 140 -8.13 4.26 -14.60
C ALA A 140 -8.18 2.90 -13.86
N LEU A 141 -8.96 2.82 -12.77
CA LEU A 141 -9.20 1.58 -12.04
C LEU A 141 -9.95 0.56 -12.91
N ASN A 142 -11.03 0.96 -13.58
CA ASN A 142 -11.83 0.09 -14.44
C ASN A 142 -11.02 -0.41 -15.64
N GLU A 143 -10.24 0.48 -16.28
CA GLU A 143 -9.32 0.09 -17.37
C GLU A 143 -8.31 -0.97 -16.91
N ALA A 144 -7.74 -0.80 -15.71
CA ALA A 144 -6.82 -1.77 -15.13
C ALA A 144 -7.52 -3.11 -14.80
N ALA A 145 -8.71 -3.07 -14.22
CA ALA A 145 -9.48 -4.28 -13.90
C ALA A 145 -9.80 -5.07 -15.16
N LEU A 146 -10.29 -4.42 -16.19
CA LEU A 146 -10.61 -5.03 -17.48
C LEU A 146 -9.37 -5.63 -18.16
N ALA A 147 -8.24 -4.91 -18.17
CA ALA A 147 -6.99 -5.38 -18.75
C ALA A 147 -6.44 -6.64 -18.05
N HIS A 148 -6.80 -6.87 -16.79
CA HIS A 148 -6.42 -8.06 -16.01
C HIS A 148 -7.55 -9.08 -15.88
N GLU A 149 -8.67 -8.88 -16.58
CA GLU A 149 -9.87 -9.74 -16.51
C GLU A 149 -10.34 -9.92 -15.04
N ALA A 150 -10.25 -8.86 -14.24
CA ALA A 150 -10.59 -8.90 -12.82
C ALA A 150 -12.03 -8.46 -12.58
N GLU A 151 -12.76 -9.23 -11.79
CA GLU A 151 -14.14 -8.95 -11.39
C GLU A 151 -14.22 -8.01 -10.17
N ALA A 152 -13.12 -7.95 -9.42
CA ALA A 152 -13.03 -7.09 -8.25
C ALA A 152 -11.64 -6.46 -8.15
N VAL A 153 -11.58 -5.29 -7.50
CA VAL A 153 -10.34 -4.57 -7.17
C VAL A 153 -10.31 -4.32 -5.68
N ILE A 154 -9.20 -4.70 -5.03
CA ILE A 154 -8.96 -4.37 -3.62
C ILE A 154 -7.75 -3.46 -3.54
N HIS A 155 -7.89 -2.34 -2.85
CA HIS A 155 -6.79 -1.40 -2.69
C HIS A 155 -6.84 -0.66 -1.34
N GLY A 156 -5.74 0.02 -1.00
CA GLY A 156 -5.60 0.89 0.15
C GLY A 156 -5.47 2.37 -0.24
N HIS A 157 -4.46 3.04 0.31
CA HIS A 157 -3.97 4.39 0.00
C HIS A 157 -4.91 5.55 0.32
N THR A 158 -6.17 5.47 -0.08
CA THR A 158 -7.11 6.62 0.00
C THR A 158 -7.63 6.88 1.42
N HIS A 159 -7.50 5.90 2.33
CA HIS A 159 -8.04 5.94 3.69
C HIS A 159 -9.57 6.20 3.72
N ARG A 160 -10.30 5.62 2.77
CA ARG A 160 -11.75 5.72 2.64
C ARG A 160 -12.34 4.32 2.55
N PRO A 161 -12.36 3.58 3.66
CA PRO A 161 -12.79 2.18 3.65
C PRO A 161 -14.24 2.08 3.16
N GLY A 162 -14.50 1.07 2.37
CA GLY A 162 -15.82 0.80 1.84
C GLY A 162 -15.83 -0.16 0.68
N ILE A 163 -16.99 -0.68 0.37
CA ILE A 163 -17.22 -1.57 -0.77
C ILE A 163 -18.29 -0.92 -1.64
N ALA A 164 -18.02 -0.79 -2.92
CA ALA A 164 -18.93 -0.23 -3.91
C ALA A 164 -18.77 -0.96 -5.25
N THR A 165 -19.75 -0.87 -6.10
CA THR A 165 -19.65 -1.34 -7.48
C THR A 165 -19.46 -0.13 -8.38
N THR A 166 -18.44 -0.16 -9.24
CA THR A 166 -18.15 0.90 -10.21
C THR A 166 -19.20 0.93 -11.32
N ALA A 167 -19.21 2.00 -12.11
CA ALA A 167 -20.08 2.09 -13.29
C ALA A 167 -19.82 0.97 -14.33
N ALA A 168 -18.65 0.37 -14.33
CA ALA A 168 -18.31 -0.79 -15.18
C ALA A 168 -18.69 -2.16 -14.57
N GLY A 169 -19.38 -2.17 -13.42
CA GLY A 169 -19.78 -3.41 -12.74
C GLY A 169 -18.65 -4.09 -11.93
N ILE A 170 -17.50 -3.45 -11.78
CA ILE A 170 -16.36 -3.98 -11.01
C ILE A 170 -16.61 -3.72 -9.51
N VAL A 171 -16.44 -4.75 -8.67
CA VAL A 171 -16.50 -4.60 -7.22
C VAL A 171 -15.21 -3.93 -6.75
N ARG A 172 -15.31 -2.72 -6.20
CA ARG A 172 -14.20 -1.98 -5.59
C ARG A 172 -14.28 -2.10 -4.08
N ALA A 173 -13.23 -2.60 -3.44
CA ALA A 173 -13.10 -2.63 -2.00
C ALA A 173 -11.86 -1.82 -1.57
N VAL A 174 -12.05 -0.88 -0.67
CA VAL A 174 -10.99 -0.04 -0.11
C VAL A 174 -10.70 -0.48 1.32
N LEU A 175 -9.45 -0.83 1.59
CA LEU A 175 -9.02 -1.31 2.91
C LEU A 175 -9.06 -0.19 3.95
N PRO A 176 -9.41 -0.50 5.21
CA PRO A 176 -9.24 0.41 6.33
C PRO A 176 -7.78 0.78 6.54
N ASP A 177 -7.55 2.02 6.96
CA ASP A 177 -6.25 2.45 7.46
C ASP A 177 -6.08 2.07 8.94
N TRP A 178 -4.82 1.85 9.34
CA TRP A 178 -4.46 1.62 10.74
C TRP A 178 -3.88 2.91 11.31
N HIS A 179 -4.41 3.32 12.46
CA HIS A 179 -4.02 4.57 13.12
C HIS A 179 -3.88 4.36 14.62
N PHE A 180 -2.67 4.63 15.13
CA PHE A 180 -2.30 4.40 16.54
C PHE A 180 -1.77 5.66 17.24
N GLU A 181 -1.45 6.74 16.48
CA GLU A 181 -0.76 7.90 17.02
C GLU A 181 -1.71 9.03 17.42
N GLY A 182 -1.54 9.54 18.63
CA GLY A 182 -1.96 10.89 19.06
C GLY A 182 -3.45 11.18 19.04
N SER A 183 -4.27 10.22 18.70
CA SER A 183 -5.72 10.34 18.66
C SER A 183 -6.36 9.76 19.91
N LYS A 184 -7.55 10.25 20.20
CA LYS A 184 -8.40 9.69 21.25
C LYS A 184 -8.97 8.31 20.87
N SER A 185 -8.79 7.89 19.63
CA SER A 185 -9.23 6.60 19.12
C SER A 185 -8.11 5.88 18.36
N VAL A 186 -7.94 4.60 18.65
CA VAL A 186 -7.13 3.66 17.89
C VAL A 186 -8.08 2.97 16.90
N ARG A 187 -7.77 3.00 15.62
CA ARG A 187 -8.59 2.35 14.60
C ARG A 187 -7.76 1.50 13.67
N GLY A 188 -8.38 0.48 13.15
CA GLY A 188 -7.79 -0.41 12.16
C GLY A 188 -8.82 -1.34 11.56
N GLY A 189 -8.37 -2.20 10.64
CA GLY A 189 -9.27 -3.18 10.09
C GLY A 189 -8.62 -4.02 9.01
N TRP A 190 -9.36 -5.00 8.53
CA TRP A 190 -8.92 -5.92 7.49
C TRP A 190 -10.11 -6.32 6.60
N LEU A 191 -9.82 -6.99 5.51
CA LEU A 191 -10.82 -7.53 4.60
C LEU A 191 -10.70 -9.05 4.55
N THR A 192 -11.84 -9.73 4.62
CA THR A 192 -11.99 -11.17 4.35
C THR A 192 -12.92 -11.39 3.16
N PHE A 193 -12.99 -12.64 2.71
CA PHE A 193 -14.01 -13.10 1.77
C PHE A 193 -14.93 -14.07 2.49
N GLU A 194 -16.20 -13.74 2.52
CA GLU A 194 -17.28 -14.55 3.06
C GLU A 194 -18.29 -14.81 1.94
N ASP A 195 -18.57 -16.07 1.65
CA ASP A 195 -19.43 -16.48 0.52
C ASP A 195 -19.06 -15.77 -0.81
N ASP A 196 -17.75 -15.73 -1.10
CA ASP A 196 -17.16 -15.10 -2.29
C ASP A 196 -17.38 -13.57 -2.42
N LYS A 197 -17.81 -12.92 -1.34
CA LYS A 197 -17.97 -11.46 -1.27
C LYS A 197 -16.92 -10.87 -0.33
N PRO A 198 -16.34 -9.72 -0.68
CA PRO A 198 -15.46 -9.01 0.24
C PRO A 198 -16.24 -8.46 1.42
N VAL A 199 -15.72 -8.66 2.62
CA VAL A 199 -16.28 -8.13 3.88
C VAL A 199 -15.19 -7.36 4.60
N ILE A 200 -15.49 -6.11 4.97
CA ILE A 200 -14.57 -5.26 5.73
C ILE A 200 -14.88 -5.40 7.22
N HIS A 201 -13.85 -5.72 7.98
CA HIS A 201 -13.87 -5.74 9.44
C HIS A 201 -13.08 -4.53 9.94
N GLY A 202 -13.64 -3.79 10.86
CA GLY A 202 -12.99 -2.64 11.48
C GLY A 202 -13.17 -2.65 12.99
N PHE A 203 -12.27 -1.95 13.68
CA PHE A 203 -12.41 -1.64 15.09
C PHE A 203 -12.01 -0.18 15.33
N GLU A 204 -12.64 0.43 16.32
CA GLU A 204 -12.27 1.73 16.87
C GLU A 204 -12.38 1.63 18.40
N ILE A 205 -11.28 2.03 19.11
CA ILE A 205 -11.15 1.97 20.58
C ILE A 205 -10.81 3.36 21.12
#